data_97a2bb093696809c27726ff62fe6a41e
#
_entry.id   97a2bb093696809c27726ff62fe6a41e
#
_cell.length_a   1.000
_cell.length_b   1.000
_cell.length_c   1.000
_cell.angle_alpha   90.00
_cell.angle_beta   90.00
_cell.angle_gamma   90.00
#
_symmetry.space_group_name_H-M   'P 1'
#
loop_
_entity.id
_entity.type
_entity.pdbx_description
1 polymer ?
#
loop_
_entity_poly.entity_id
_entity_poly.type
_entity_poly.pdbx_seq_one_letter_code
_entity_poly.pdbx_strand_id
1 'polypeptide(L)'
;MRSSRFAVLVLFALTVLIGTGCPYYSRVMARKDLVDGSKAYKDRKFPEAEQLFRNAVARDPNGQTTEGKTAQLFLARTLHSEFIGDRQNTAKAEAAIAEYRKSLALDPNDQSSYKAIASLFENLQKSDEWLKWVTDRSNNTSIPPEQRAEALTSLAAKKNTCANDISDTDATKKTITKDGKQIFQFVKPAQQTDYDTMKRCIEEGTALIDQAIGLEPAEVKNAPSFNIKGATDAQLAKTIDVFKVFESARSYKTSLLYQAMRLAEMDNRIPDRDRLKNEADAARQSFLQLSDVVKKVQQEIDDRVAAKEEEASNKNKANSNAAK
;
A
#
# COMPACT_ATOMS: atom_id res chain seq x y z
N MET A 1 -7.16 -69.88 14.51
CA MET A 1 -6.09 -68.96 14.13
C MET A 1 -6.46 -67.92 12.97
N ARG A 2 -7.63 -68.06 12.34
CA ARG A 2 -8.08 -67.08 11.30
C ARG A 2 -8.78 -65.81 11.86
N SER A 3 -9.45 -65.92 13.03
CA SER A 3 -10.18 -64.81 13.64
C SER A 3 -9.28 -63.71 14.24
N SER A 4 -8.10 -64.10 14.76
CA SER A 4 -7.13 -63.14 15.35
C SER A 4 -6.49 -62.22 14.31
N ARG A 5 -6.27 -62.68 13.07
CA ARG A 5 -5.69 -61.90 12.00
C ARG A 5 -6.68 -60.85 11.44
N PHE A 6 -7.99 -61.17 11.46
CA PHE A 6 -9.04 -60.23 11.08
C PHE A 6 -9.20 -59.09 12.11
N ALA A 7 -9.14 -59.43 13.42
CA ALA A 7 -9.22 -58.43 14.48
C ALA A 7 -8.03 -57.45 14.45
N VAL A 8 -6.82 -57.95 14.17
CA VAL A 8 -5.61 -57.08 14.03
C VAL A 8 -5.70 -56.19 12.81
N LEU A 9 -6.20 -56.66 11.66
CA LEU A 9 -6.40 -55.87 10.45
C LEU A 9 -7.48 -54.79 10.63
N VAL A 10 -8.56 -55.08 11.34
CA VAL A 10 -9.62 -54.11 11.65
C VAL A 10 -9.11 -53.08 12.64
N LEU A 11 -8.30 -53.45 13.66
CA LEU A 11 -7.66 -52.49 14.57
C LEU A 11 -6.67 -51.58 13.85
N PHE A 12 -5.87 -52.13 12.90
CA PHE A 12 -4.94 -51.35 12.09
C PHE A 12 -5.65 -50.38 11.12
N ALA A 13 -6.77 -50.80 10.53
CA ALA A 13 -7.61 -49.97 9.69
C ALA A 13 -8.29 -48.82 10.48
N LEU A 14 -8.71 -49.08 11.72
CA LEU A 14 -9.27 -48.07 12.63
C LEU A 14 -8.21 -47.06 13.08
N THR A 15 -6.97 -47.46 13.34
CA THR A 15 -5.89 -46.56 13.74
C THR A 15 -5.42 -45.66 12.60
N VAL A 16 -5.46 -46.14 11.37
CA VAL A 16 -5.17 -45.30 10.17
C VAL A 16 -6.24 -44.25 9.91
N LEU A 17 -7.51 -44.55 10.21
CA LEU A 17 -8.64 -43.61 10.10
C LEU A 17 -8.63 -42.49 11.16
N ILE A 18 -7.99 -42.71 12.31
CA ILE A 18 -7.90 -41.73 13.40
C ILE A 18 -6.69 -40.78 13.19
N GLY A 19 -5.68 -41.22 12.44
CA GLY A 19 -4.43 -40.45 12.20
C GLY A 19 -4.52 -39.36 11.12
N THR A 20 -5.47 -39.42 10.21
CA THR A 20 -5.70 -38.39 9.17
C THR A 20 -6.91 -37.56 9.58
N GLY A 21 -6.69 -36.50 10.36
CA GLY A 21 -7.74 -35.51 10.63
C GLY A 21 -8.46 -35.18 9.31
N CYS A 22 -9.78 -35.45 9.26
CA CYS A 22 -10.56 -35.28 8.03
C CYS A 22 -10.31 -33.86 7.46
N PRO A 23 -9.73 -33.70 6.28
CA PRO A 23 -9.42 -32.36 5.72
C PRO A 23 -10.66 -31.47 5.68
N TYR A 24 -11.83 -32.08 5.52
CA TYR A 24 -13.10 -31.37 5.57
C TYR A 24 -13.39 -30.79 6.97
N TYR A 25 -13.17 -31.58 8.04
CA TYR A 25 -13.36 -31.10 9.40
C TYR A 25 -12.39 -29.95 9.74
N SER A 26 -11.12 -30.09 9.38
CA SER A 26 -10.12 -29.04 9.57
C SER A 26 -10.54 -27.73 8.88
N ARG A 27 -11.06 -27.81 7.65
CA ARG A 27 -11.53 -26.65 6.91
C ARG A 27 -12.76 -26.00 7.55
N VAL A 28 -13.75 -26.78 7.98
CA VAL A 28 -14.94 -26.27 8.67
C VAL A 28 -14.56 -25.55 9.96
N MET A 29 -13.64 -26.13 10.73
CA MET A 29 -13.16 -25.50 11.97
C MET A 29 -12.27 -24.28 11.70
N ALA A 30 -11.43 -24.30 10.67
CA ALA A 30 -10.68 -23.11 10.24
C ALA A 30 -11.61 -21.95 9.87
N ARG A 31 -12.70 -22.25 9.15
CA ARG A 31 -13.72 -21.26 8.79
C ARG A 31 -14.44 -20.70 10.02
N LYS A 32 -14.78 -21.57 11.00
CA LYS A 32 -15.39 -21.14 12.26
C LYS A 32 -14.44 -20.18 13.00
N ASP A 33 -13.19 -20.59 13.22
CA ASP A 33 -12.20 -19.78 13.92
C ASP A 33 -11.94 -18.45 13.18
N LEU A 34 -11.94 -18.45 11.83
CA LEU A 34 -11.82 -17.24 11.00
C LEU A 34 -13.01 -16.28 11.20
N VAL A 35 -14.25 -16.80 11.22
CA VAL A 35 -15.45 -15.97 11.41
C VAL A 35 -15.50 -15.39 12.82
N ASP A 36 -15.25 -16.20 13.83
CA ASP A 36 -15.23 -15.78 15.23
C ASP A 36 -14.10 -14.78 15.47
N GLY A 37 -12.90 -15.02 14.91
CA GLY A 37 -11.77 -14.10 14.94
C GLY A 37 -12.07 -12.77 14.26
N SER A 38 -12.75 -12.80 13.12
CA SER A 38 -13.16 -11.58 12.41
C SER A 38 -14.16 -10.74 13.21
N LYS A 39 -15.06 -11.40 13.97
CA LYS A 39 -15.97 -10.72 14.90
C LYS A 39 -15.19 -10.10 16.06
N ALA A 40 -14.31 -10.86 16.71
CA ALA A 40 -13.47 -10.34 17.79
C ALA A 40 -12.59 -9.16 17.32
N TYR A 41 -12.04 -9.23 16.10
CA TYR A 41 -11.26 -8.15 15.50
C TYR A 41 -12.10 -6.86 15.30
N LYS A 42 -13.33 -6.99 14.78
CA LYS A 42 -14.27 -5.85 14.63
C LYS A 42 -14.63 -5.24 15.98
N ASP A 43 -14.80 -6.07 17.00
CA ASP A 43 -15.09 -5.67 18.37
C ASP A 43 -13.84 -5.14 19.11
N ARG A 44 -12.69 -5.03 18.42
CA ARG A 44 -11.38 -4.61 18.94
C ARG A 44 -10.82 -5.48 20.07
N LYS A 45 -11.29 -6.71 20.18
CA LYS A 45 -10.78 -7.72 21.11
C LYS A 45 -9.57 -8.43 20.49
N PHE A 46 -8.48 -7.68 20.28
CA PHE A 46 -7.35 -8.15 19.52
C PHE A 46 -6.68 -9.41 20.08
N PRO A 47 -6.49 -9.58 21.42
CA PRO A 47 -5.91 -10.82 21.96
C PRO A 47 -6.77 -12.06 21.67
N GLU A 48 -8.10 -11.93 21.73
CA GLU A 48 -9.04 -13.00 21.36
C GLU A 48 -8.99 -13.30 19.86
N ALA A 49 -8.97 -12.25 19.04
CA ALA A 49 -8.85 -12.37 17.59
C ALA A 49 -7.53 -13.05 17.18
N GLU A 50 -6.40 -12.67 17.80
CA GLU A 50 -5.09 -13.30 17.57
C GLU A 50 -5.15 -14.81 17.81
N GLN A 51 -5.71 -15.23 18.95
CA GLN A 51 -5.78 -16.66 19.28
C GLN A 51 -6.64 -17.42 18.25
N LEU A 52 -7.78 -16.87 17.87
CA LEU A 52 -8.68 -17.51 16.89
C LEU A 52 -8.04 -17.58 15.50
N PHE A 53 -7.36 -16.53 15.04
CA PHE A 53 -6.67 -16.59 13.76
C PHE A 53 -5.46 -17.54 13.79
N ARG A 54 -4.72 -17.64 14.91
CA ARG A 54 -3.66 -18.65 15.07
C ARG A 54 -4.22 -20.06 14.97
N ASN A 55 -5.38 -20.32 15.58
CA ASN A 55 -6.05 -21.62 15.48
C ASN A 55 -6.44 -21.92 14.03
N ALA A 56 -7.00 -20.95 13.30
CA ALA A 56 -7.36 -21.11 11.90
C ALA A 56 -6.12 -21.38 11.01
N VAL A 57 -5.02 -20.64 11.19
CA VAL A 57 -3.74 -20.85 10.49
C VAL A 57 -3.16 -22.23 10.81
N ALA A 58 -3.20 -22.69 12.06
CA ALA A 58 -2.69 -24.00 12.44
C ALA A 58 -3.42 -25.17 11.76
N ARG A 59 -4.66 -24.96 11.32
CA ARG A 59 -5.45 -25.97 10.58
C ARG A 59 -5.13 -26.04 9.09
N ASP A 60 -4.53 -24.97 8.54
CA ASP A 60 -4.07 -24.90 7.14
C ASP A 60 -2.74 -24.10 7.07
N PRO A 61 -1.66 -24.66 7.62
CA PRO A 61 -0.38 -23.94 7.75
C PRO A 61 0.27 -23.59 6.41
N ASN A 62 -0.13 -24.27 5.34
CA ASN A 62 0.38 -24.04 3.98
C ASN A 62 -0.53 -23.11 3.17
N GLY A 63 -1.62 -22.60 3.77
CA GLY A 63 -2.54 -21.68 3.10
C GLY A 63 -3.13 -22.23 1.79
N GLN A 64 -3.45 -23.52 1.76
CA GLN A 64 -4.02 -24.16 0.57
C GLN A 64 -5.48 -23.77 0.33
N THR A 65 -6.16 -23.34 1.38
CA THR A 65 -7.56 -22.90 1.31
C THR A 65 -7.66 -21.38 1.37
N THR A 66 -8.78 -20.85 0.90
CA THR A 66 -9.10 -19.41 1.05
C THR A 66 -9.16 -19.04 2.54
N GLU A 67 -9.71 -19.93 3.38
CA GLU A 67 -9.82 -19.73 4.82
C GLU A 67 -8.43 -19.58 5.47
N GLY A 68 -7.47 -20.45 5.10
CA GLY A 68 -6.09 -20.41 5.62
C GLY A 68 -5.35 -19.12 5.17
N LYS A 69 -5.44 -18.77 3.89
CA LYS A 69 -4.85 -17.51 3.38
C LYS A 69 -5.42 -16.28 4.08
N THR A 70 -6.74 -16.24 4.22
CA THR A 70 -7.43 -15.13 4.88
C THR A 70 -7.06 -15.04 6.36
N ALA A 71 -7.00 -16.18 7.06
CA ALA A 71 -6.61 -16.23 8.46
C ALA A 71 -5.16 -15.73 8.67
N GLN A 72 -4.24 -16.12 7.79
CA GLN A 72 -2.84 -15.65 7.81
C GLN A 72 -2.75 -14.12 7.70
N LEU A 73 -3.49 -13.53 6.76
CA LEU A 73 -3.54 -12.08 6.60
C LEU A 73 -4.16 -11.38 7.82
N PHE A 74 -5.27 -11.90 8.35
CA PHE A 74 -5.92 -11.31 9.52
C PHE A 74 -5.13 -11.48 10.81
N LEU A 75 -4.36 -12.57 10.96
CA LEU A 75 -3.39 -12.70 12.05
C LEU A 75 -2.36 -11.56 12.02
N ALA A 76 -1.77 -11.32 10.85
CA ALA A 76 -0.82 -10.23 10.66
C ALA A 76 -1.44 -8.85 10.98
N ARG A 77 -2.65 -8.60 10.49
CA ARG A 77 -3.40 -7.36 10.76
C ARG A 77 -3.72 -7.18 12.24
N THR A 78 -4.04 -8.26 12.95
CA THR A 78 -4.35 -8.22 14.38
C THR A 78 -3.12 -7.83 15.19
N LEU A 79 -1.98 -8.48 14.96
CA LEU A 79 -0.70 -8.12 15.59
C LEU A 79 -0.30 -6.67 15.28
N HIS A 80 -0.52 -6.21 14.06
CA HIS A 80 -0.29 -4.81 13.67
C HIS A 80 -1.21 -3.86 14.46
N SER A 81 -2.49 -4.21 14.62
CA SER A 81 -3.45 -3.41 15.39
C SER A 81 -3.09 -3.35 16.87
N GLU A 82 -2.58 -4.44 17.46
CA GLU A 82 -2.08 -4.45 18.82
C GLU A 82 -0.87 -3.52 18.99
N PHE A 83 0.08 -3.54 18.05
CA PHE A 83 1.19 -2.57 18.04
C PHE A 83 0.70 -1.13 17.89
N ILE A 84 -0.31 -0.86 17.07
CA ILE A 84 -0.90 0.49 16.96
C ILE A 84 -1.49 0.93 18.29
N GLY A 85 -2.10 0.01 19.04
CA GLY A 85 -2.66 0.28 20.38
C GLY A 85 -1.60 0.49 21.46
N ASP A 86 -0.44 -0.15 21.33
CA ASP A 86 0.71 -0.02 22.22
C ASP A 86 2.02 0.06 21.42
N ARG A 87 2.43 1.28 21.08
CA ARG A 87 3.64 1.56 20.28
C ARG A 87 4.95 1.19 20.99
N GLN A 88 4.93 0.95 22.29
CA GLN A 88 6.09 0.50 23.04
C GLN A 88 6.32 -1.00 22.85
N ASN A 89 5.31 -1.75 22.49
CA ASN A 89 5.38 -3.18 22.24
C ASN A 89 5.91 -3.50 20.84
N THR A 90 7.19 -3.21 20.59
CA THR A 90 7.84 -3.46 19.30
C THR A 90 7.84 -4.93 18.90
N ALA A 91 7.75 -5.86 19.87
CA ALA A 91 7.65 -7.30 19.60
C ALA A 91 6.39 -7.64 18.79
N LYS A 92 5.27 -6.94 19.00
CA LYS A 92 4.05 -7.11 18.18
C LYS A 92 4.25 -6.63 16.74
N ALA A 93 5.00 -5.54 16.53
CA ALA A 93 5.35 -5.07 15.19
C ALA A 93 6.23 -6.08 14.44
N GLU A 94 7.25 -6.64 15.11
CA GLU A 94 8.12 -7.67 14.52
C GLU A 94 7.32 -8.94 14.18
N ALA A 95 6.44 -9.37 15.08
CA ALA A 95 5.56 -10.51 14.83
C ALA A 95 4.61 -10.22 13.65
N ALA A 96 4.05 -9.01 13.55
CA ALA A 96 3.21 -8.62 12.42
C ALA A 96 3.98 -8.68 11.09
N ILE A 97 5.22 -8.17 11.04
CA ILE A 97 6.09 -8.25 9.85
C ILE A 97 6.31 -9.71 9.44
N ALA A 98 6.58 -10.59 10.42
CA ALA A 98 6.79 -12.02 10.14
C ALA A 98 5.52 -12.68 9.55
N GLU A 99 4.34 -12.38 10.09
CA GLU A 99 3.08 -12.93 9.58
C GLU A 99 2.66 -12.33 8.24
N TYR A 100 2.91 -11.03 7.99
CA TYR A 100 2.70 -10.43 6.66
C TYR A 100 3.62 -11.03 5.60
N ARG A 101 4.88 -11.37 5.94
CA ARG A 101 5.78 -12.07 5.01
C ARG A 101 5.24 -13.45 4.63
N LYS A 102 4.64 -14.18 5.57
CA LYS A 102 3.98 -15.45 5.27
C LYS A 102 2.77 -15.24 4.36
N SER A 103 1.96 -14.18 4.60
CA SER A 103 0.85 -13.81 3.72
C SER A 103 1.32 -13.53 2.30
N LEU A 104 2.42 -12.77 2.12
CA LEU A 104 3.02 -12.50 0.81
C LEU A 104 3.63 -13.73 0.14
N ALA A 105 4.10 -14.73 0.90
CA ALA A 105 4.53 -16.00 0.33
C ALA A 105 3.35 -16.79 -0.27
N LEU A 106 2.13 -16.60 0.27
CA LEU A 106 0.89 -17.21 -0.24
C LEU A 106 0.25 -16.41 -1.37
N ASP A 107 0.44 -15.10 -1.38
CA ASP A 107 -0.01 -14.15 -2.41
C ASP A 107 1.02 -13.04 -2.61
N PRO A 108 1.99 -13.21 -3.53
CA PRO A 108 3.03 -12.22 -3.79
C PRO A 108 2.51 -10.85 -4.27
N ASN A 109 1.28 -10.80 -4.76
CA ASN A 109 0.67 -9.58 -5.28
C ASN A 109 -0.19 -8.85 -4.24
N ASP A 110 -0.29 -9.36 -3.00
CA ASP A 110 -1.00 -8.65 -1.93
C ASP A 110 -0.29 -7.35 -1.53
N GLN A 111 -0.74 -6.27 -2.16
CA GLN A 111 -0.19 -4.94 -1.94
C GLN A 111 -0.44 -4.43 -0.51
N SER A 112 -1.48 -4.92 0.16
CA SER A 112 -1.79 -4.50 1.53
C SER A 112 -0.75 -5.01 2.52
N SER A 113 -0.32 -6.25 2.41
CA SER A 113 0.76 -6.82 3.23
C SER A 113 2.10 -6.16 2.94
N TYR A 114 2.42 -5.89 1.65
CA TYR A 114 3.64 -5.18 1.29
C TYR A 114 3.73 -3.80 1.95
N LYS A 115 2.66 -3.00 1.83
CA LYS A 115 2.57 -1.65 2.42
C LYS A 115 2.62 -1.68 3.94
N ALA A 116 1.96 -2.66 4.57
CA ALA A 116 1.97 -2.82 6.01
C ALA A 116 3.39 -3.07 6.54
N ILE A 117 4.18 -3.92 5.87
CA ILE A 117 5.59 -4.16 6.23
C ILE A 117 6.42 -2.88 6.09
N ALA A 118 6.28 -2.15 4.97
CA ALA A 118 6.98 -0.90 4.76
C ALA A 118 6.66 0.12 5.86
N SER A 119 5.37 0.28 6.20
CA SER A 119 4.93 1.16 7.28
C SER A 119 5.45 0.73 8.65
N LEU A 120 5.51 -0.57 8.94
CA LEU A 120 6.06 -1.08 10.19
C LEU A 120 7.56 -0.81 10.31
N PHE A 121 8.34 -0.96 9.23
CA PHE A 121 9.75 -0.57 9.23
C PHE A 121 9.94 0.92 9.51
N GLU A 122 9.10 1.80 8.94
CA GLU A 122 9.15 3.24 9.27
C GLU A 122 8.79 3.51 10.74
N ASN A 123 7.73 2.90 11.25
CA ASN A 123 7.34 3.04 12.66
C ASN A 123 8.41 2.54 13.64
N LEU A 124 9.17 1.53 13.26
CA LEU A 124 10.29 0.97 14.03
C LEU A 124 11.61 1.70 13.78
N GLN A 125 11.62 2.76 12.95
CA GLN A 125 12.82 3.51 12.54
C GLN A 125 13.90 2.63 11.88
N LYS A 126 13.49 1.54 11.22
CA LYS A 126 14.36 0.59 10.50
C LYS A 126 14.56 1.06 9.06
N SER A 127 15.33 2.14 8.90
CA SER A 127 15.49 2.80 7.59
C SER A 127 16.18 1.92 6.55
N ASP A 128 17.15 1.11 6.94
CA ASP A 128 17.89 0.25 6.01
C ASP A 128 17.02 -0.91 5.53
N GLU A 129 16.24 -1.53 6.44
CA GLU A 129 15.29 -2.57 6.10
C GLU A 129 14.15 -2.04 5.21
N TRP A 130 13.67 -0.82 5.50
CA TRP A 130 12.70 -0.14 4.64
C TRP A 130 13.27 0.07 3.23
N LEU A 131 14.46 0.63 3.14
CA LEU A 131 15.12 0.91 1.86
C LEU A 131 15.31 -0.37 1.05
N LYS A 132 15.83 -1.42 1.68
CA LYS A 132 15.99 -2.72 1.03
C LYS A 132 14.65 -3.28 0.57
N TRP A 133 13.62 -3.25 1.43
CA TRP A 133 12.29 -3.77 1.15
C TRP A 133 11.64 -3.12 -0.07
N VAL A 134 11.71 -1.79 -0.13
CA VAL A 134 11.11 -1.02 -1.23
C VAL A 134 11.94 -1.15 -2.51
N THR A 135 13.27 -1.19 -2.41
CA THR A 135 14.15 -1.41 -3.56
C THR A 135 13.96 -2.80 -4.17
N ASP A 136 13.89 -3.85 -3.36
CA ASP A 136 13.62 -5.21 -3.82
C ASP A 136 12.28 -5.27 -4.59
N ARG A 137 11.23 -4.59 -4.07
CA ARG A 137 9.94 -4.51 -4.74
C ARG A 137 10.00 -3.79 -6.08
N SER A 138 10.69 -2.66 -6.14
CA SER A 138 10.82 -1.86 -7.37
C SER A 138 11.52 -2.60 -8.50
N ASN A 139 12.45 -3.48 -8.15
CA ASN A 139 13.26 -4.27 -9.10
C ASN A 139 12.62 -5.62 -9.49
N ASN A 140 11.59 -6.07 -8.78
CA ASN A 140 10.97 -7.36 -9.03
C ASN A 140 10.04 -7.31 -10.26
N THR A 141 10.51 -7.80 -11.40
CA THR A 141 9.75 -7.81 -12.66
C THR A 141 8.61 -8.83 -12.70
N SER A 142 8.50 -9.72 -11.70
CA SER A 142 7.43 -10.72 -11.62
C SER A 142 6.12 -10.15 -11.03
N ILE A 143 6.15 -8.94 -10.49
CA ILE A 143 4.97 -8.25 -9.96
C ILE A 143 4.42 -7.21 -10.94
N PRO A 144 3.14 -6.83 -10.80
CA PRO A 144 2.51 -5.83 -11.68
C PRO A 144 3.27 -4.51 -11.78
N PRO A 145 3.32 -3.89 -12.97
CA PRO A 145 4.06 -2.64 -13.19
C PRO A 145 3.63 -1.50 -12.25
N GLU A 146 2.34 -1.38 -11.96
CA GLU A 146 1.80 -0.35 -11.06
C GLU A 146 2.33 -0.51 -9.62
N GLN A 147 2.52 -1.73 -9.14
CA GLN A 147 3.08 -1.99 -7.82
C GLN A 147 4.57 -1.65 -7.75
N ARG A 148 5.31 -1.87 -8.86
CA ARG A 148 6.69 -1.42 -9.00
C ARG A 148 6.79 0.09 -9.06
N ALA A 149 5.88 0.74 -9.82
CA ALA A 149 5.80 2.19 -9.91
C ALA A 149 5.54 2.84 -8.54
N GLU A 150 4.68 2.23 -7.71
CA GLU A 150 4.44 2.70 -6.35
C GLU A 150 5.70 2.61 -5.47
N ALA A 151 6.46 1.51 -5.57
CA ALA A 151 7.73 1.37 -4.85
C ALA A 151 8.77 2.41 -5.31
N LEU A 152 8.94 2.61 -6.62
CA LEU A 152 9.80 3.65 -7.20
C LEU A 152 9.39 5.06 -6.74
N THR A 153 8.08 5.33 -6.72
CA THR A 153 7.53 6.61 -6.23
C THR A 153 7.85 6.82 -4.75
N SER A 154 7.77 5.78 -3.93
CA SER A 154 8.11 5.84 -2.50
C SER A 154 9.60 6.16 -2.28
N LEU A 155 10.50 5.56 -3.07
CA LEU A 155 11.93 5.89 -3.06
C LEU A 155 12.16 7.34 -3.50
N ALA A 156 11.53 7.78 -4.59
CA ALA A 156 11.62 9.15 -5.10
C ALA A 156 11.09 10.17 -4.08
N ALA A 157 10.03 9.84 -3.35
CA ALA A 157 9.48 10.67 -2.28
C ALA A 157 10.50 10.95 -1.16
N LYS A 158 11.25 9.93 -0.74
CA LYS A 158 12.34 10.11 0.26
C LYS A 158 13.44 11.03 -0.29
N LYS A 159 13.77 10.92 -1.58
CA LYS A 159 14.76 11.79 -2.22
C LYS A 159 14.23 13.23 -2.35
N ASN A 160 12.96 13.42 -2.67
CA ASN A 160 12.34 14.73 -2.68
C ASN A 160 12.33 15.36 -1.28
N THR A 161 12.02 14.61 -0.22
CA THR A 161 12.11 15.08 1.16
C THR A 161 13.52 15.51 1.50
N CYS A 162 14.52 14.67 1.21
CA CYS A 162 15.94 15.03 1.42
C CYS A 162 16.33 16.36 0.74
N ALA A 163 15.91 16.58 -0.50
CA ALA A 163 16.19 17.82 -1.21
C ALA A 163 15.43 19.01 -0.61
N ASN A 164 14.18 18.79 -0.19
CA ASN A 164 13.34 19.83 0.39
C ASN A 164 13.84 20.31 1.75
N ASP A 165 14.27 19.39 2.60
CA ASP A 165 14.79 19.68 3.95
C ASP A 165 16.02 20.61 3.90
N ILE A 166 16.76 20.60 2.80
CA ILE A 166 17.90 21.49 2.56
C ILE A 166 17.48 22.78 1.85
N SER A 167 16.62 22.69 0.84
CA SER A 167 16.29 23.82 -0.04
C SER A 167 15.20 24.75 0.50
N ASP A 168 14.38 24.30 1.46
CA ASP A 168 13.22 25.06 1.96
C ASP A 168 13.40 25.45 3.44
N THR A 169 14.53 26.11 3.73
CA THR A 169 14.90 26.65 5.04
C THR A 169 15.06 28.16 4.99
N ASP A 170 15.00 28.85 6.12
CA ASP A 170 15.26 30.29 6.19
C ASP A 170 16.66 30.67 5.69
N ALA A 171 17.60 29.73 5.71
CA ALA A 171 18.95 29.93 5.19
C ALA A 171 19.01 29.91 3.66
N THR A 172 18.20 29.10 3.00
CA THR A 172 18.27 28.83 1.57
C THR A 172 17.12 29.44 0.77
N LYS A 173 15.98 29.73 1.40
CA LYS A 173 14.80 30.37 0.79
C LYS A 173 14.63 31.78 1.34
N LYS A 174 14.94 32.78 0.53
CA LYS A 174 14.88 34.20 0.89
C LYS A 174 13.65 34.86 0.28
N THR A 175 12.92 35.64 1.08
CA THR A 175 11.90 36.53 0.54
C THR A 175 12.55 37.82 0.07
N ILE A 176 12.40 38.15 -1.21
CA ILE A 176 12.88 39.41 -1.83
C ILE A 176 11.73 40.16 -2.47
N THR A 177 11.88 41.49 -2.63
CA THR A 177 10.94 42.30 -3.37
C THR A 177 11.51 42.55 -4.77
N LYS A 178 10.77 42.11 -5.81
CA LYS A 178 11.09 42.36 -7.21
C LYS A 178 9.87 42.94 -7.91
N ASP A 179 10.03 44.04 -8.60
CA ASP A 179 8.94 44.75 -9.31
C ASP A 179 7.72 45.03 -8.43
N GLY A 180 7.95 45.36 -7.14
CA GLY A 180 6.91 45.62 -6.14
C GLY A 180 6.19 44.40 -5.59
N LYS A 181 6.59 43.17 -6.00
CA LYS A 181 6.03 41.91 -5.53
C LYS A 181 7.02 41.15 -4.67
N GLN A 182 6.54 40.57 -3.59
CA GLN A 182 7.34 39.62 -2.82
C GLN A 182 7.42 38.30 -3.57
N ILE A 183 8.64 37.78 -3.76
CA ILE A 183 8.94 36.49 -4.37
C ILE A 183 9.97 35.76 -3.53
N PHE A 184 10.02 34.42 -3.69
CA PHE A 184 11.10 33.62 -3.11
C PHE A 184 12.30 33.57 -4.06
N GLN A 185 13.48 33.70 -3.49
CA GLN A 185 14.75 33.46 -4.16
C GLN A 185 15.48 32.33 -3.41
N PHE A 186 16.00 31.36 -4.16
CA PHE A 186 16.76 30.26 -3.60
C PHE A 186 18.25 30.50 -3.74
N VAL A 187 18.98 30.37 -2.61
CA VAL A 187 20.42 30.57 -2.53
C VAL A 187 21.08 29.30 -2.01
N LYS A 188 22.36 29.10 -2.38
CA LYS A 188 23.12 27.92 -1.95
C LYS A 188 23.18 27.82 -0.42
N PRO A 189 23.06 26.58 0.14
CA PRO A 189 23.33 26.36 1.55
C PRO A 189 24.78 26.73 1.87
N ALA A 190 25.02 27.13 3.11
CA ALA A 190 26.35 27.55 3.55
C ALA A 190 27.37 26.39 3.52
N GLN A 191 26.91 25.17 3.76
CA GLN A 191 27.76 23.99 3.75
C GLN A 191 27.74 23.34 2.37
N GLN A 192 28.93 23.09 1.82
CA GLN A 192 29.08 22.40 0.53
C GLN A 192 28.51 20.98 0.58
N THR A 193 28.64 20.30 1.72
CA THR A 193 28.07 18.94 1.94
C THR A 193 26.55 18.91 1.78
N ASP A 194 25.85 19.93 2.24
CA ASP A 194 24.41 20.06 2.11
C ASP A 194 24.01 20.27 0.64
N TYR A 195 24.75 21.15 -0.04
CA TYR A 195 24.55 21.38 -1.45
C TYR A 195 24.75 20.09 -2.27
N ASP A 196 25.84 19.35 -2.05
CA ASP A 196 26.15 18.11 -2.75
C ASP A 196 25.12 17.02 -2.44
N THR A 197 24.64 16.96 -1.19
CA THR A 197 23.58 16.05 -0.78
C THR A 197 22.26 16.38 -1.46
N MET A 198 21.85 17.66 -1.46
CA MET A 198 20.64 18.10 -2.17
C MET A 198 20.69 17.76 -3.66
N LYS A 199 21.82 18.07 -4.32
CA LYS A 199 22.02 17.76 -5.74
C LYS A 199 21.85 16.26 -6.02
N ARG A 200 22.53 15.41 -5.25
CA ARG A 200 22.41 13.94 -5.36
C ARG A 200 20.97 13.47 -5.14
N CYS A 201 20.28 14.00 -4.13
CA CYS A 201 18.89 13.64 -3.87
C CYS A 201 17.97 14.04 -5.03
N ILE A 202 18.18 15.18 -5.67
CA ILE A 202 17.42 15.60 -6.85
C ILE A 202 17.69 14.66 -8.04
N GLU A 203 18.97 14.36 -8.33
CA GLU A 203 19.37 13.48 -9.44
C GLU A 203 18.81 12.07 -9.28
N GLU A 204 19.01 11.45 -8.12
CA GLU A 204 18.51 10.11 -7.81
C GLU A 204 16.99 10.07 -7.78
N GLY A 205 16.34 11.07 -7.16
CA GLY A 205 14.89 11.17 -7.10
C GLY A 205 14.25 11.31 -8.48
N THR A 206 14.86 12.13 -9.35
CA THR A 206 14.41 12.31 -10.74
C THR A 206 14.53 11.01 -11.54
N ALA A 207 15.64 10.30 -11.42
CA ALA A 207 15.82 9.01 -12.09
C ALA A 207 14.79 7.96 -11.64
N LEU A 208 14.49 7.89 -10.34
CA LEU A 208 13.50 6.97 -9.78
C LEU A 208 12.07 7.29 -10.25
N ILE A 209 11.70 8.57 -10.24
CA ILE A 209 10.34 8.96 -10.64
C ILE A 209 10.14 8.83 -12.16
N ASP A 210 11.18 9.02 -12.96
CA ASP A 210 11.11 8.81 -14.40
C ASP A 210 10.93 7.31 -14.74
N GLN A 211 11.57 6.43 -13.99
CA GLN A 211 11.31 5.00 -14.08
C GLN A 211 9.86 4.65 -13.70
N ALA A 212 9.33 5.24 -12.62
CA ALA A 212 7.93 5.04 -12.22
C ALA A 212 6.94 5.46 -13.32
N ILE A 213 7.11 6.67 -13.87
CA ILE A 213 6.29 7.19 -14.99
C ILE A 213 6.45 6.32 -16.25
N GLY A 214 7.64 5.77 -16.50
CA GLY A 214 7.89 4.84 -17.60
C GLY A 214 7.07 3.54 -17.54
N LEU A 215 6.59 3.18 -16.36
CA LEU A 215 5.69 2.02 -16.13
C LEU A 215 4.20 2.36 -16.31
N GLU A 216 3.85 3.62 -16.63
CA GLU A 216 2.46 4.08 -16.74
C GLU A 216 1.72 3.36 -17.87
N PRO A 217 0.61 2.64 -17.58
CA PRO A 217 -0.13 1.92 -18.58
C PRO A 217 -0.97 2.85 -19.46
N ALA A 218 -1.41 2.36 -20.62
CA ALA A 218 -2.18 3.14 -21.58
C ALA A 218 -3.49 3.68 -20.99
N GLU A 219 -4.13 2.94 -20.10
CA GLU A 219 -5.37 3.34 -19.43
C GLU A 219 -5.19 4.60 -18.58
N VAL A 220 -4.03 4.79 -17.93
CA VAL A 220 -3.71 5.99 -17.17
C VAL A 220 -3.40 7.16 -18.10
N LYS A 221 -2.67 6.92 -19.21
CA LYS A 221 -2.40 7.95 -20.22
C LYS A 221 -3.69 8.49 -20.83
N ASN A 222 -4.69 7.62 -20.98
CA ASN A 222 -6.01 7.94 -21.54
C ASN A 222 -7.10 8.14 -20.48
N ALA A 223 -6.73 8.38 -19.21
CA ALA A 223 -7.66 8.50 -18.09
C ALA A 223 -8.83 9.48 -18.33
N PRO A 224 -8.67 10.65 -18.99
CA PRO A 224 -9.78 11.55 -19.29
C PRO A 224 -10.90 10.91 -20.15
N SER A 225 -10.58 9.86 -20.92
CA SER A 225 -11.54 9.14 -21.77
C SER A 225 -12.19 7.94 -21.09
N PHE A 226 -11.90 7.69 -19.81
CA PHE A 226 -12.44 6.54 -19.08
C PHE A 226 -13.95 6.71 -18.84
N ASN A 227 -14.74 5.72 -19.27
CA ASN A 227 -16.19 5.72 -19.10
C ASN A 227 -16.60 5.31 -17.68
N ILE A 228 -16.59 6.26 -16.76
CA ILE A 228 -16.87 6.06 -15.33
C ILE A 228 -18.26 5.45 -15.11
N LYS A 229 -19.30 6.02 -15.75
CA LYS A 229 -20.70 5.56 -15.56
C LYS A 229 -20.97 4.18 -16.11
N GLY A 230 -20.29 3.80 -17.20
CA GLY A 230 -20.44 2.48 -17.84
C GLY A 230 -19.59 1.38 -17.19
N ALA A 231 -18.66 1.72 -16.30
CA ALA A 231 -17.79 0.74 -15.64
C ALA A 231 -18.52 -0.02 -14.53
N THR A 232 -18.20 -1.31 -14.35
CA THR A 232 -18.66 -2.10 -13.21
C THR A 232 -17.94 -1.69 -11.93
N ASP A 233 -18.50 -2.05 -10.76
CA ASP A 233 -17.86 -1.74 -9.46
C ASP A 233 -16.45 -2.34 -9.33
N ALA A 234 -16.26 -3.56 -9.84
CA ALA A 234 -14.94 -4.20 -9.85
C ALA A 234 -13.95 -3.46 -10.76
N GLN A 235 -14.40 -2.95 -11.91
CA GLN A 235 -13.57 -2.13 -12.79
C GLN A 235 -13.24 -0.80 -12.14
N LEU A 236 -14.20 -0.11 -11.51
CA LEU A 236 -13.94 1.15 -10.79
C LEU A 236 -12.92 0.95 -9.67
N ALA A 237 -13.08 -0.10 -8.85
CA ALA A 237 -12.16 -0.41 -7.76
C ALA A 237 -10.73 -0.67 -8.26
N LYS A 238 -10.56 -1.48 -9.30
CA LYS A 238 -9.26 -1.73 -9.91
C LYS A 238 -8.66 -0.46 -10.53
N THR A 239 -9.46 0.29 -11.26
CA THR A 239 -9.02 1.50 -11.97
C THR A 239 -8.55 2.57 -11.00
N ILE A 240 -9.28 2.81 -9.90
CA ILE A 240 -8.92 3.85 -8.94
C ILE A 240 -7.60 3.55 -8.24
N ASP A 241 -7.32 2.28 -7.94
CA ASP A 241 -6.05 1.88 -7.33
C ASP A 241 -4.87 2.19 -8.25
N VAL A 242 -4.98 1.82 -9.53
CA VAL A 242 -3.94 2.11 -10.54
C VAL A 242 -3.79 3.62 -10.75
N PHE A 243 -4.90 4.35 -10.89
CA PHE A 243 -4.86 5.81 -11.12
C PHE A 243 -4.22 6.56 -9.95
N LYS A 244 -4.51 6.19 -8.70
CA LYS A 244 -3.90 6.79 -7.50
C LYS A 244 -2.38 6.58 -7.44
N VAL A 245 -1.89 5.45 -7.90
CA VAL A 245 -0.44 5.20 -7.98
C VAL A 245 0.24 6.22 -8.91
N PHE A 246 -0.31 6.40 -10.11
CA PHE A 246 0.29 7.31 -11.09
C PHE A 246 -0.05 8.77 -10.84
N GLU A 247 -1.16 9.08 -10.18
CA GLU A 247 -1.42 10.41 -9.63
C GLU A 247 -0.31 10.83 -8.67
N SER A 248 0.05 9.94 -7.73
CA SER A 248 1.17 10.16 -6.81
C SER A 248 2.50 10.31 -7.55
N ALA A 249 2.78 9.44 -8.52
CA ALA A 249 4.00 9.54 -9.32
C ALA A 249 4.11 10.88 -10.07
N ARG A 250 3.04 11.34 -10.72
CA ARG A 250 3.00 12.65 -11.41
C ARG A 250 3.17 13.83 -10.44
N SER A 251 2.63 13.72 -9.22
CA SER A 251 2.82 14.71 -8.16
C SER A 251 4.29 14.82 -7.75
N TYR A 252 4.97 13.70 -7.51
CA TYR A 252 6.39 13.70 -7.16
C TYR A 252 7.29 14.08 -8.33
N LYS A 253 6.92 13.77 -9.58
CA LYS A 253 7.62 14.31 -10.75
C LYS A 253 7.59 15.85 -10.77
N THR A 254 6.42 16.43 -10.51
CA THR A 254 6.27 17.88 -10.39
C THR A 254 7.15 18.45 -9.30
N SER A 255 7.13 17.84 -8.10
CA SER A 255 7.91 18.29 -6.96
C SER A 255 9.41 18.25 -7.23
N LEU A 256 9.92 17.15 -7.81
CA LEU A 256 11.34 16.99 -8.14
C LEU A 256 11.81 17.97 -9.23
N LEU A 257 10.96 18.29 -10.21
CA LEU A 257 11.26 19.33 -11.20
C LEU A 257 11.37 20.71 -10.54
N TYR A 258 10.52 21.02 -9.55
CA TYR A 258 10.68 22.25 -8.77
C TYR A 258 11.96 22.24 -7.93
N GLN A 259 12.37 21.10 -7.38
CA GLN A 259 13.68 21.01 -6.70
C GLN A 259 14.84 21.22 -7.66
N ALA A 260 14.78 20.65 -8.86
CA ALA A 260 15.78 20.87 -9.90
C ALA A 260 15.82 22.34 -10.38
N MET A 261 14.66 23.00 -10.47
CA MET A 261 14.55 24.43 -10.76
C MET A 261 15.23 25.27 -9.66
N ARG A 262 14.99 24.98 -8.38
CA ARG A 262 15.65 25.65 -7.24
C ARG A 262 17.17 25.49 -7.30
N LEU A 263 17.65 24.28 -7.60
CA LEU A 263 19.08 24.01 -7.77
C LEU A 263 19.69 24.83 -8.92
N ALA A 264 19.01 24.94 -10.06
CA ALA A 264 19.46 25.75 -11.18
C ALA A 264 19.51 27.24 -10.83
N GLU A 265 18.55 27.74 -10.02
CA GLU A 265 18.56 29.11 -9.51
C GLU A 265 19.74 29.34 -8.56
N MET A 266 20.01 28.43 -7.62
CA MET A 266 21.17 28.48 -6.72
C MET A 266 22.51 28.52 -7.46
N ASP A 267 22.56 27.89 -8.64
CA ASP A 267 23.74 27.89 -9.53
C ASP A 267 23.80 29.08 -10.48
N ASN A 268 22.84 30.00 -10.39
CA ASN A 268 22.69 31.11 -11.34
C ASN A 268 22.56 30.65 -12.80
N ARG A 269 22.05 29.41 -13.05
CA ARG A 269 21.76 28.87 -14.38
C ARG A 269 20.35 29.24 -14.80
N ILE A 270 20.15 30.55 -15.10
CA ILE A 270 18.82 31.10 -15.33
C ILE A 270 18.07 30.44 -16.50
N PRO A 271 18.70 30.15 -17.67
CA PRO A 271 18.01 29.45 -18.76
C PRO A 271 17.50 28.05 -18.34
N ASP A 272 18.30 27.31 -17.58
CA ASP A 272 17.89 26.00 -17.06
C ASP A 272 16.75 26.12 -16.05
N ARG A 273 16.82 27.08 -15.13
CA ARG A 273 15.74 27.37 -14.19
C ARG A 273 14.42 27.61 -14.92
N ASP A 274 14.42 28.44 -15.95
CA ASP A 274 13.19 28.81 -16.69
C ASP A 274 12.66 27.60 -17.49
N ARG A 275 13.54 26.83 -18.10
CA ARG A 275 13.17 25.57 -18.76
C ARG A 275 12.54 24.57 -17.77
N LEU A 276 13.20 24.32 -16.63
CA LEU A 276 12.72 23.39 -15.58
C LEU A 276 11.40 23.88 -14.98
N LYS A 277 11.20 25.18 -14.83
CA LYS A 277 9.93 25.76 -14.41
C LYS A 277 8.81 25.39 -15.39
N ASN A 278 9.02 25.56 -16.68
CA ASN A 278 8.02 25.21 -17.69
C ASN A 278 7.73 23.70 -17.71
N GLU A 279 8.75 22.85 -17.54
CA GLU A 279 8.57 21.41 -17.41
C GLU A 279 7.78 21.04 -16.15
N ALA A 280 8.05 21.69 -15.01
CA ALA A 280 7.31 21.47 -13.76
C ALA A 280 5.84 21.91 -13.89
N ASP A 281 5.59 23.06 -14.54
CA ASP A 281 4.23 23.54 -14.78
C ASP A 281 3.45 22.57 -15.70
N ALA A 282 4.08 22.02 -16.75
CA ALA A 282 3.48 20.99 -17.60
C ALA A 282 3.22 19.68 -16.85
N ALA A 283 4.17 19.21 -16.02
CA ALA A 283 3.99 18.04 -15.17
C ALA A 283 2.84 18.24 -14.17
N ARG A 284 2.72 19.44 -13.61
CA ARG A 284 1.62 19.82 -12.73
C ARG A 284 0.27 19.74 -13.43
N GLN A 285 0.16 20.20 -14.66
CA GLN A 285 -1.07 20.09 -15.45
C GLN A 285 -1.45 18.62 -15.68
N SER A 286 -0.47 17.79 -16.02
CA SER A 286 -0.66 16.34 -16.17
C SER A 286 -1.14 15.66 -14.86
N PHE A 287 -0.57 16.06 -13.72
CA PHE A 287 -1.04 15.62 -12.39
C PHE A 287 -2.49 16.05 -12.15
N LEU A 288 -2.83 17.33 -12.35
CA LEU A 288 -4.17 17.87 -12.09
C LEU A 288 -5.25 17.20 -12.95
N GLN A 289 -4.94 16.90 -14.20
CA GLN A 289 -5.86 16.18 -15.10
C GLN A 289 -6.18 14.77 -14.57
N LEU A 290 -5.17 14.02 -14.14
CA LEU A 290 -5.39 12.69 -13.56
C LEU A 290 -6.11 12.78 -12.22
N SER A 291 -5.75 13.73 -11.37
CA SER A 291 -6.38 13.98 -10.07
C SER A 291 -7.89 14.27 -10.20
N ASP A 292 -8.29 15.03 -11.22
CA ASP A 292 -9.71 15.27 -11.50
C ASP A 292 -10.45 13.97 -11.85
N VAL A 293 -9.83 13.11 -12.66
CA VAL A 293 -10.41 11.79 -12.99
C VAL A 293 -10.49 10.90 -11.75
N VAL A 294 -9.43 10.84 -10.93
CA VAL A 294 -9.41 10.07 -9.67
C VAL A 294 -10.56 10.49 -8.75
N LYS A 295 -10.78 11.81 -8.60
CA LYS A 295 -11.89 12.34 -7.80
C LYS A 295 -13.26 11.91 -8.34
N LYS A 296 -13.45 11.97 -9.65
CA LYS A 296 -14.71 11.55 -10.29
C LYS A 296 -14.97 10.04 -10.14
N VAL A 297 -13.94 9.21 -10.28
CA VAL A 297 -14.05 7.76 -10.06
C VAL A 297 -14.37 7.46 -8.60
N GLN A 298 -13.71 8.14 -7.64
CA GLN A 298 -13.98 7.97 -6.22
C GLN A 298 -15.42 8.37 -5.89
N GLN A 299 -15.89 9.52 -6.40
CA GLN A 299 -17.26 9.98 -6.20
C GLN A 299 -18.28 8.96 -6.71
N GLU A 300 -18.06 8.39 -7.89
CA GLU A 300 -18.95 7.35 -8.44
C GLU A 300 -18.99 6.10 -7.56
N ILE A 301 -17.83 5.69 -7.00
CA ILE A 301 -17.76 4.56 -6.07
C ILE A 301 -18.58 4.87 -4.82
N ASP A 302 -18.39 6.04 -4.23
CA ASP A 302 -19.07 6.47 -3.01
C ASP A 302 -20.59 6.57 -3.22
N ASP A 303 -21.04 7.14 -4.36
CA ASP A 303 -22.45 7.23 -4.72
C ASP A 303 -23.11 5.84 -4.87
N ARG A 304 -22.40 4.88 -5.48
CA ARG A 304 -22.90 3.49 -5.62
C ARG A 304 -22.97 2.75 -4.28
N VAL A 305 -22.02 2.98 -3.40
CA VAL A 305 -22.04 2.42 -2.03
C VAL A 305 -23.23 2.97 -1.27
N ALA A 306 -23.45 4.28 -1.27
CA ALA A 306 -24.58 4.94 -0.61
C ALA A 306 -25.93 4.42 -1.12
N ALA A 307 -26.10 4.28 -2.44
CA ALA A 307 -27.31 3.74 -3.04
C ALA A 307 -27.63 2.31 -2.57
N LYS A 308 -26.60 1.43 -2.50
CA LYS A 308 -26.77 0.06 -2.01
C LYS A 308 -27.13 0.00 -0.52
N GLU A 309 -26.57 0.87 0.30
CA GLU A 309 -26.91 0.95 1.73
C GLU A 309 -28.35 1.42 1.93
N GLU A 310 -28.80 2.38 1.14
CA GLU A 310 -30.19 2.86 1.17
C GLU A 310 -31.19 1.75 0.75
N GLU A 311 -30.90 1.04 -0.34
CA GLU A 311 -31.72 -0.11 -0.77
C GLU A 311 -31.78 -1.21 0.31
N ALA A 312 -30.64 -1.53 0.95
CA ALA A 312 -30.61 -2.52 2.02
C ALA A 312 -31.42 -2.08 3.25
N SER A 313 -31.33 -0.81 3.61
CA SER A 313 -32.13 -0.22 4.70
C SER A 313 -33.63 -0.28 4.40
N ASN A 314 -34.03 0.07 3.19
CA ASN A 314 -35.45 0.05 2.77
C ASN A 314 -36.01 -1.37 2.72
N LYS A 315 -35.25 -2.36 2.25
CA LYS A 315 -35.64 -3.79 2.30
C LYS A 315 -35.83 -4.29 3.73
N ASN A 316 -34.94 -3.91 4.65
CA ASN A 316 -35.05 -4.29 6.06
C ASN A 316 -36.30 -3.67 6.72
N LYS A 317 -36.61 -2.40 6.42
CA LYS A 317 -37.84 -1.75 6.92
C LYS A 317 -39.10 -2.41 6.36
N ALA A 318 -39.13 -2.76 5.08
CA ALA A 318 -40.28 -3.45 4.45
C ALA A 318 -40.50 -4.82 5.08
N ASN A 319 -39.43 -5.61 5.30
CA ASN A 319 -39.51 -6.93 5.94
C ASN A 319 -39.99 -6.84 7.40
N SER A 320 -39.56 -5.81 8.16
CA SER A 320 -40.00 -5.60 9.54
C SER A 320 -41.48 -5.20 9.64
N ASN A 321 -42.00 -4.50 8.64
CA ASN A 321 -43.41 -4.11 8.58
C ASN A 321 -44.31 -5.26 8.10
N ALA A 322 -43.79 -6.18 7.29
CA ALA A 322 -44.53 -7.37 6.85
C ALA A 322 -44.62 -8.49 7.93
N ALA A 323 -43.78 -8.40 8.96
CA ALA A 323 -43.75 -9.35 10.08
C ALA A 323 -44.59 -8.93 11.28
N LYS A 324 -45.28 -7.77 11.21
CA LYS A 324 -46.25 -7.28 12.15
C LYS A 324 -47.68 -7.47 11.62
#